data_ba3facb8d0561aa5b0a1b46516bbfeb8
#
_entry.id   ba3facb8d0561aa5b0a1b46516bbfeb8
#
_cell.length_a   1.000
_cell.length_b   1.000
_cell.length_c   1.000
_cell.angle_alpha   90.00
_cell.angle_beta   90.00
_cell.angle_gamma   90.00
#
_symmetry.space_group_name_H-M   'P 1'
#
loop_
_entity.id
_entity.type
_entity.pdbx_description
1 polymer ?
#
loop_
_entity_poly.entity_id
_entity_poly.type
_entity_poly.pdbx_seq_one_letter_code
_entity_poly.pdbx_strand_id
1 'polypeptide(L)'
;MLKSTFKDKELSLLGFGLMRLPQKDGKIDQELVEKMADYALSHGVNYFDTAVPYHAGLSEKVIGDILKKYPRKSFYLADKFPGHQIAESYDPAAVFEAQLKKCGVEYFDFYLLHNVYENSIHTYLDKRWQIPEYFIEQKKLGRIKHLGFSTHGGLDVMEKWLSLYGEHMEFCQIQLNYLDWTLQQGKEKVALLNKHNIPIWVMEPVRGGKLCDLPREDAEKLLSLRPDETQAAWGFRFLQDVPGVTMILSGMSNMAQMEDNVKTFSTEKPLTAEEKALVLSVAEKMKASVPCTACRYCTDGCPMELEIPKLLSILNEVRIAPSVNAGMRVEAMERKPKDCISCYHCSRMCPQHIDIPAALRELDGLLGKIPSWADISRQREEEYKRSLAE
;
A
#
# COMPACT_ATOMS: atom_id res chain seq x y z
N MET A 1 3.74 -0.83 24.09
CA MET A 1 3.90 -0.74 22.61
C MET A 1 5.08 -1.58 22.19
N LEU A 2 4.86 -2.55 21.30
CA LEU A 2 5.92 -3.33 20.68
C LEU A 2 6.84 -2.42 19.88
N LYS A 3 8.12 -2.72 19.90
CA LYS A 3 9.16 -1.94 19.23
C LYS A 3 9.90 -2.79 18.22
N SER A 4 10.41 -2.14 17.21
CA SER A 4 11.34 -2.72 16.23
C SER A 4 12.59 -1.85 16.16
N THR A 5 13.73 -2.47 15.87
CA THR A 5 14.98 -1.75 15.66
C THR A 5 15.20 -1.51 14.18
N PHE A 6 15.41 -0.26 13.82
CA PHE A 6 15.84 0.14 12.49
C PHE A 6 17.13 0.96 12.60
N LYS A 7 18.26 0.34 12.23
CA LYS A 7 19.61 0.91 12.45
C LYS A 7 19.81 1.30 13.93
N ASP A 8 20.01 2.57 14.22
CA ASP A 8 20.16 3.15 15.55
C ASP A 8 18.84 3.66 16.16
N LYS A 9 17.70 3.42 15.48
CA LYS A 9 16.39 3.92 15.90
C LYS A 9 15.55 2.81 16.51
N GLU A 10 14.81 3.17 17.55
CA GLU A 10 13.74 2.35 18.11
C GLU A 10 12.40 2.89 17.62
N LEU A 11 11.74 2.14 16.74
CA LEU A 11 10.44 2.48 16.17
C LEU A 11 9.33 1.71 16.88
N SER A 12 8.16 2.32 17.05
CA SER A 12 6.96 1.54 17.36
C SER A 12 6.66 0.62 16.19
N LEU A 13 6.35 -0.66 16.45
CA LEU A 13 5.98 -1.59 15.38
C LEU A 13 4.67 -1.15 14.68
N LEU A 14 3.77 -0.47 15.40
CA LEU A 14 2.60 0.21 14.85
C LEU A 14 2.95 1.64 14.43
N GLY A 15 2.67 2.00 13.17
CA GLY A 15 2.73 3.37 12.68
C GLY A 15 1.33 3.93 12.39
N PHE A 16 1.14 5.22 12.63
CA PHE A 16 -0.11 5.91 12.30
C PHE A 16 -0.09 6.40 10.85
N GLY A 17 -0.81 5.67 9.97
CA GLY A 17 -1.02 6.04 8.57
C GLY A 17 -2.10 7.10 8.42
N LEU A 18 -1.80 8.22 7.77
CA LEU A 18 -2.65 9.41 7.72
C LEU A 18 -3.49 9.51 6.43
N MET A 19 -3.59 8.42 5.68
CA MET A 19 -4.41 8.35 4.47
C MET A 19 -5.92 8.30 4.76
N ARG A 20 -6.30 7.81 5.94
CA ARG A 20 -7.71 7.57 6.33
C ARG A 20 -8.08 8.33 7.59
N LEU A 21 -7.67 9.59 7.68
CA LEU A 21 -8.03 10.46 8.81
C LEU A 21 -9.56 10.58 8.95
N PRO A 22 -10.08 10.68 10.18
CA PRO A 22 -11.49 10.88 10.42
C PRO A 22 -12.00 12.14 9.75
N GLN A 23 -13.25 12.08 9.25
CA GLN A 23 -13.89 13.20 8.58
C GLN A 23 -15.24 13.49 9.23
N LYS A 24 -15.56 14.79 9.26
CA LYS A 24 -16.86 15.30 9.66
C LYS A 24 -17.31 16.33 8.61
N ASP A 25 -18.52 16.17 8.09
CA ASP A 25 -19.10 17.05 7.06
C ASP A 25 -18.20 17.22 5.81
N GLY A 26 -17.52 16.12 5.40
CA GLY A 26 -16.64 16.08 4.23
C GLY A 26 -15.26 16.71 4.43
N LYS A 27 -14.94 17.21 5.62
CA LYS A 27 -13.62 17.76 5.99
C LYS A 27 -12.93 16.88 7.02
N ILE A 28 -11.61 16.96 7.13
CA ILE A 28 -10.87 16.27 8.20
C ILE A 28 -11.36 16.79 9.54
N ASP A 29 -11.77 15.89 10.43
CA ASP A 29 -12.07 16.20 11.83
C ASP A 29 -10.76 16.38 12.61
N GLN A 30 -10.22 17.60 12.54
CA GLN A 30 -8.91 17.92 13.10
C GLN A 30 -8.86 17.72 14.62
N GLU A 31 -9.96 17.99 15.34
CA GLU A 31 -10.02 17.77 16.79
C GLU A 31 -9.90 16.29 17.14
N LEU A 32 -10.56 15.42 16.36
CA LEU A 32 -10.48 13.98 16.55
C LEU A 32 -9.10 13.46 16.16
N VAL A 33 -8.50 13.95 15.06
CA VAL A 33 -7.14 13.59 14.67
C VAL A 33 -6.14 13.96 15.75
N GLU A 34 -6.28 15.14 16.37
CA GLU A 34 -5.43 15.57 17.48
C GLU A 34 -5.55 14.62 18.68
N LYS A 35 -6.78 14.30 19.11
CA LYS A 35 -7.02 13.32 20.19
C LYS A 35 -6.41 11.95 19.88
N MET A 36 -6.50 11.51 18.64
CA MET A 36 -5.89 10.24 18.20
C MET A 36 -4.38 10.31 18.22
N ALA A 37 -3.77 11.41 17.80
CA ALA A 37 -2.32 11.62 17.85
C ALA A 37 -1.80 11.68 19.29
N ASP A 38 -2.51 12.39 20.19
CA ASP A 38 -2.21 12.43 21.62
C ASP A 38 -2.22 11.03 22.24
N TYR A 39 -3.27 10.26 21.94
CA TYR A 39 -3.41 8.89 22.42
C TYR A 39 -2.29 8.00 21.88
N ALA A 40 -2.01 8.07 20.58
CA ALA A 40 -0.95 7.31 19.94
C ALA A 40 0.41 7.57 20.59
N LEU A 41 0.81 8.85 20.70
CA LEU A 41 2.09 9.26 21.31
C LEU A 41 2.19 8.84 22.78
N SER A 42 1.13 9.06 23.57
CA SER A 42 1.11 8.69 25.00
C SER A 42 1.21 7.18 25.25
N HIS A 43 0.81 6.36 24.25
CA HIS A 43 0.93 4.90 24.30
C HIS A 43 2.15 4.37 23.53
N GLY A 44 3.06 5.25 23.12
CA GLY A 44 4.36 4.88 22.56
C GLY A 44 4.38 4.60 21.05
N VAL A 45 3.32 4.96 20.32
CA VAL A 45 3.38 5.06 18.84
C VAL A 45 4.20 6.30 18.50
N ASN A 46 5.28 6.13 17.76
CA ASN A 46 6.21 7.21 17.46
C ASN A 46 6.45 7.44 15.96
N TYR A 47 5.67 6.80 15.08
CA TYR A 47 5.82 6.92 13.63
C TYR A 47 4.52 7.38 12.98
N PHE A 48 4.61 8.45 12.18
CA PHE A 48 3.51 9.07 11.46
C PHE A 48 3.82 9.08 9.97
N ASP A 49 2.88 8.63 9.13
CA ASP A 49 3.07 8.45 7.70
C ASP A 49 2.06 9.24 6.88
N THR A 50 2.52 10.28 6.19
CA THR A 50 1.71 11.10 5.29
C THR A 50 2.16 11.01 3.83
N ALA A 51 1.48 11.69 2.93
CA ALA A 51 1.86 11.87 1.54
C ALA A 51 1.07 13.01 0.89
N VAL A 52 1.63 13.61 -0.17
CA VAL A 52 0.99 14.67 -0.97
C VAL A 52 -0.47 14.36 -1.33
N PRO A 53 -0.83 13.17 -1.86
CA PRO A 53 -2.21 12.92 -2.30
C PRO A 53 -3.21 12.64 -1.16
N TYR A 54 -2.77 12.59 0.09
CA TYR A 54 -3.67 12.22 1.19
C TYR A 54 -4.58 13.39 1.55
N HIS A 55 -5.91 13.15 1.51
CA HIS A 55 -6.92 14.17 1.74
C HIS A 55 -6.73 15.43 0.87
N ALA A 56 -6.47 15.23 -0.43
CA ALA A 56 -6.22 16.33 -1.38
C ALA A 56 -5.08 17.27 -0.94
N GLY A 57 -4.04 16.75 -0.30
CA GLY A 57 -2.89 17.52 0.18
C GLY A 57 -3.07 18.18 1.55
N LEU A 58 -4.19 17.94 2.24
CA LEU A 58 -4.45 18.51 3.56
C LEU A 58 -3.82 17.69 4.69
N SER A 59 -3.55 16.39 4.49
CA SER A 59 -2.98 15.52 5.51
C SER A 59 -1.65 16.04 6.05
N GLU A 60 -0.76 16.53 5.18
CA GLU A 60 0.54 17.10 5.53
C GLU A 60 0.38 18.31 6.48
N LYS A 61 -0.53 19.23 6.12
CA LYS A 61 -0.78 20.43 6.94
C LYS A 61 -1.38 20.07 8.29
N VAL A 62 -2.41 19.22 8.31
CA VAL A 62 -3.11 18.83 9.54
C VAL A 62 -2.14 18.16 10.52
N ILE A 63 -1.33 17.20 10.04
CA ILE A 63 -0.39 16.53 10.93
C ILE A 63 0.76 17.45 11.36
N GLY A 64 1.23 18.34 10.50
CA GLY A 64 2.20 19.37 10.84
C GLY A 64 1.69 20.30 11.94
N ASP A 65 0.45 20.77 11.82
CA ASP A 65 -0.19 21.62 12.83
C ASP A 65 -0.36 20.91 14.19
N ILE A 66 -0.61 19.62 14.20
CA ILE A 66 -0.73 18.81 15.42
C ILE A 66 0.64 18.53 16.02
N LEU A 67 1.58 18.00 15.21
CA LEU A 67 2.88 17.54 15.72
C LEU A 67 3.81 18.67 16.20
N LYS A 68 3.61 19.91 15.76
CA LYS A 68 4.38 21.05 16.27
C LYS A 68 4.20 21.31 17.79
N LYS A 69 3.15 20.71 18.42
CA LYS A 69 2.92 20.78 19.85
C LYS A 69 3.85 19.88 20.66
N TYR A 70 4.53 18.94 20.00
CA TYR A 70 5.40 17.95 20.63
C TYR A 70 6.87 18.21 20.31
N PRO A 71 7.80 17.81 21.20
CA PRO A 71 9.22 17.89 20.91
C PRO A 71 9.55 17.13 19.60
N ARG A 72 10.24 17.76 18.65
CA ARG A 72 10.55 17.18 17.33
C ARG A 72 11.20 15.79 17.41
N LYS A 73 11.93 15.51 18.47
CA LYS A 73 12.62 14.23 18.70
C LYS A 73 11.72 13.13 19.30
N SER A 74 10.47 13.44 19.67
CA SER A 74 9.56 12.46 20.25
C SER A 74 8.80 11.63 19.22
N PHE A 75 8.91 11.96 17.95
CA PHE A 75 8.25 11.26 16.86
C PHE A 75 9.11 11.21 15.59
N TYR A 76 8.79 10.26 14.73
CA TYR A 76 9.31 10.15 13.38
C TYR A 76 8.21 10.51 12.39
N LEU A 77 8.53 11.34 11.40
CA LEU A 77 7.61 11.77 10.35
C LEU A 77 8.11 11.28 8.99
N ALA A 78 7.21 10.59 8.28
CA ALA A 78 7.44 10.14 6.92
C ALA A 78 6.57 10.90 5.93
N ASP A 79 7.16 11.26 4.78
CA ASP A 79 6.44 11.84 3.64
C ASP A 79 6.94 11.22 2.33
N LYS A 80 6.25 11.50 1.22
CA LYS A 80 6.49 10.79 -0.04
C LYS A 80 6.43 11.71 -1.24
N PHE A 81 7.39 11.55 -2.16
CA PHE A 81 7.35 12.25 -3.46
C PHE A 81 6.33 11.59 -4.40
N PRO A 82 5.39 12.34 -4.97
CA PRO A 82 4.26 11.80 -5.74
C PRO A 82 4.58 11.50 -7.21
N GLY A 83 5.74 10.95 -7.54
CA GLY A 83 6.14 10.66 -8.93
C GLY A 83 5.27 9.63 -9.66
N HIS A 84 4.33 8.98 -8.94
CA HIS A 84 3.32 8.12 -9.53
C HIS A 84 2.08 8.89 -10.04
N GLN A 85 1.92 10.16 -9.68
CA GLN A 85 0.85 11.01 -10.23
C GLN A 85 1.22 11.47 -11.63
N ILE A 86 0.24 11.52 -12.52
CA ILE A 86 0.44 11.98 -13.89
C ILE A 86 0.54 13.51 -13.86
N ALA A 87 1.67 14.04 -14.33
CA ALA A 87 1.91 15.47 -14.45
C ALA A 87 2.66 15.78 -15.76
N GLU A 88 2.51 16.99 -16.25
CA GLU A 88 3.26 17.47 -17.45
C GLU A 88 4.75 17.64 -17.15
N SER A 89 5.08 17.96 -15.90
CA SER A 89 6.44 18.12 -15.42
C SER A 89 6.56 17.74 -13.95
N TYR A 90 7.76 17.38 -13.54
CA TYR A 90 8.06 17.08 -12.14
C TYR A 90 9.20 17.98 -11.66
N ASP A 91 8.97 18.66 -10.56
CA ASP A 91 9.97 19.48 -9.86
C ASP A 91 10.16 18.91 -8.44
N PRO A 92 11.14 18.01 -8.25
CA PRO A 92 11.40 17.41 -6.93
C PRO A 92 11.71 18.45 -5.86
N ALA A 93 12.39 19.54 -6.24
CA ALA A 93 12.80 20.56 -5.29
C ALA A 93 11.59 21.37 -4.80
N ALA A 94 10.75 21.84 -5.72
CA ALA A 94 9.55 22.61 -5.36
C ALA A 94 8.59 21.77 -4.50
N VAL A 95 8.38 20.49 -4.85
CA VAL A 95 7.54 19.58 -4.07
C VAL A 95 8.10 19.37 -2.66
N PHE A 96 9.38 19.08 -2.54
CA PHE A 96 10.02 18.81 -1.26
C PHE A 96 9.98 20.03 -0.32
N GLU A 97 10.27 21.24 -0.84
CA GLU A 97 10.16 22.47 -0.05
C GLU A 97 8.72 22.75 0.40
N ALA A 98 7.75 22.51 -0.47
CA ALA A 98 6.35 22.67 -0.11
C ALA A 98 5.91 21.69 0.98
N GLN A 99 6.37 20.45 0.94
CA GLN A 99 6.11 19.43 1.96
C GLN A 99 6.70 19.80 3.32
N LEU A 100 7.97 20.21 3.36
CA LEU A 100 8.62 20.69 4.58
C LEU A 100 7.85 21.86 5.19
N LYS A 101 7.42 22.82 4.35
CA LYS A 101 6.63 23.98 4.79
C LYS A 101 5.26 23.55 5.34
N LYS A 102 4.53 22.66 4.67
CA LYS A 102 3.21 22.19 5.11
C LYS A 102 3.30 21.41 6.43
N CYS A 103 4.28 20.52 6.53
CA CYS A 103 4.52 19.75 7.75
C CYS A 103 5.16 20.59 8.87
N GLY A 104 5.65 21.80 8.58
CA GLY A 104 6.30 22.67 9.56
C GLY A 104 7.59 22.09 10.12
N VAL A 105 8.38 21.37 9.32
CA VAL A 105 9.62 20.69 9.72
C VAL A 105 10.80 21.09 8.83
N GLU A 106 12.02 20.97 9.35
CA GLU A 106 13.26 21.26 8.61
C GLU A 106 13.80 20.01 7.90
N TYR A 107 13.36 18.81 8.32
CA TYR A 107 13.77 17.52 7.78
C TYR A 107 12.68 16.47 7.97
N PHE A 108 12.65 15.47 7.09
CA PHE A 108 11.90 14.24 7.29
C PHE A 108 12.79 13.14 7.86
N ASP A 109 12.28 12.37 8.82
CA ASP A 109 12.99 11.20 9.34
C ASP A 109 13.00 10.08 8.29
N PHE A 110 11.88 9.89 7.60
CA PHE A 110 11.73 8.92 6.53
C PHE A 110 11.14 9.61 5.30
N TYR A 111 11.65 9.28 4.14
CA TYR A 111 11.12 9.83 2.91
C TYR A 111 11.07 8.75 1.83
N LEU A 112 9.97 8.69 1.07
CA LEU A 112 9.76 7.64 0.10
C LEU A 112 9.57 8.18 -1.31
N LEU A 113 10.10 7.46 -2.29
CA LEU A 113 9.63 7.56 -3.66
C LEU A 113 8.31 6.81 -3.75
N HIS A 114 7.21 7.54 -3.95
CA HIS A 114 5.84 7.03 -3.75
C HIS A 114 5.39 6.17 -4.92
N ASN A 115 5.10 4.91 -4.63
CA ASN A 115 4.51 3.95 -5.56
C ASN A 115 5.30 3.80 -6.86
N VAL A 116 6.51 3.25 -6.76
CA VAL A 116 7.30 2.81 -7.90
C VAL A 116 6.67 1.53 -8.45
N TYR A 117 5.96 1.62 -9.58
CA TYR A 117 5.23 0.52 -10.20
C TYR A 117 5.32 0.62 -11.73
N GLU A 118 4.63 -0.22 -12.48
CA GLU A 118 4.76 -0.39 -13.93
C GLU A 118 4.65 0.94 -14.70
N ASN A 119 3.73 1.84 -14.31
CA ASN A 119 3.56 3.12 -15.01
C ASN A 119 4.52 4.19 -14.50
N SER A 120 4.79 4.24 -13.19
CA SER A 120 5.59 5.32 -12.61
C SER A 120 7.09 5.10 -12.69
N ILE A 121 7.55 3.87 -12.86
CA ILE A 121 8.99 3.59 -12.93
C ILE A 121 9.68 4.40 -14.04
N HIS A 122 8.98 4.64 -15.15
CA HIS A 122 9.51 5.45 -16.26
C HIS A 122 9.71 6.91 -15.86
N THR A 123 8.79 7.47 -15.05
CA THR A 123 8.92 8.82 -14.49
C THR A 123 10.12 8.92 -13.57
N TYR A 124 10.29 7.95 -12.67
CA TYR A 124 11.42 7.92 -11.74
C TYR A 124 12.77 7.71 -12.43
N LEU A 125 12.80 7.01 -13.56
CA LEU A 125 14.03 6.77 -14.35
C LEU A 125 14.31 7.85 -15.39
N ASP A 126 13.39 8.81 -15.59
CA ASP A 126 13.56 9.87 -16.58
C ASP A 126 14.58 10.90 -16.09
N LYS A 127 15.72 10.92 -16.77
CA LYS A 127 16.85 11.80 -16.43
C LYS A 127 16.55 13.30 -16.53
N ARG A 128 15.47 13.67 -17.20
CA ARG A 128 15.02 15.09 -17.25
C ARG A 128 14.64 15.59 -15.86
N TRP A 129 14.08 14.71 -15.03
CA TRP A 129 13.57 15.07 -13.71
C TRP A 129 14.56 14.84 -12.58
N GLN A 130 15.53 13.93 -12.76
CA GLN A 130 16.55 13.56 -11.76
C GLN A 130 15.98 13.29 -10.36
N ILE A 131 14.80 12.63 -10.31
CA ILE A 131 14.05 12.46 -9.06
C ILE A 131 14.86 11.67 -8.03
N PRO A 132 15.36 10.46 -8.30
CA PRO A 132 16.12 9.71 -7.31
C PRO A 132 17.40 10.43 -6.89
N GLU A 133 18.11 11.04 -7.84
CA GLU A 133 19.37 11.75 -7.60
C GLU A 133 19.16 12.95 -6.67
N TYR A 134 18.06 13.70 -6.86
CA TYR A 134 17.70 14.81 -6.00
C TYR A 134 17.50 14.34 -4.55
N PHE A 135 16.72 13.28 -4.33
CA PHE A 135 16.44 12.80 -2.97
C PHE A 135 17.63 12.09 -2.32
N ILE A 136 18.49 11.44 -3.09
CA ILE A 136 19.78 10.94 -2.60
C ILE A 136 20.64 12.10 -2.10
N GLU A 137 20.65 13.22 -2.81
CA GLU A 137 21.39 14.43 -2.37
C GLU A 137 20.76 15.06 -1.12
N GLN A 138 19.40 15.16 -1.04
CA GLN A 138 18.74 15.66 0.19
C GLN A 138 19.05 14.80 1.42
N LYS A 139 19.25 13.50 1.22
CA LYS A 139 19.70 12.60 2.29
C LYS A 139 21.14 12.92 2.70
N LYS A 140 22.07 13.15 1.78
CA LYS A 140 23.45 13.54 2.10
C LYS A 140 23.51 14.87 2.85
N LEU A 141 22.64 15.81 2.48
CA LEU A 141 22.48 17.12 3.17
C LEU A 141 21.80 16.99 4.54
N GLY A 142 21.32 15.82 4.93
CA GLY A 142 20.68 15.55 6.21
C GLY A 142 19.25 16.08 6.32
N ARG A 143 18.65 16.51 5.22
CA ARG A 143 17.23 16.94 5.17
C ARG A 143 16.26 15.75 5.05
N ILE A 144 16.76 14.59 4.64
CA ILE A 144 16.13 13.29 4.75
C ILE A 144 17.07 12.42 5.58
N LYS A 145 16.56 11.80 6.65
CA LYS A 145 17.39 10.91 7.47
C LYS A 145 17.47 9.51 6.85
N HIS A 146 16.35 9.00 6.38
CA HIS A 146 16.25 7.68 5.75
C HIS A 146 15.42 7.76 4.47
N LEU A 147 16.01 7.32 3.36
CA LEU A 147 15.37 7.29 2.04
C LEU A 147 14.93 5.87 1.70
N GLY A 148 13.69 5.72 1.24
CA GLY A 148 13.12 4.47 0.79
C GLY A 148 12.16 4.65 -0.39
N PHE A 149 11.39 3.64 -0.68
CA PHE A 149 10.35 3.69 -1.69
C PHE A 149 9.12 2.90 -1.26
N SER A 150 7.98 3.20 -1.86
CA SER A 150 6.80 2.35 -1.75
C SER A 150 6.42 1.77 -3.11
N THR A 151 5.75 0.62 -3.10
CA THR A 151 5.35 -0.02 -4.35
C THR A 151 4.09 -0.86 -4.20
N HIS A 152 3.24 -0.79 -5.24
CA HIS A 152 2.22 -1.78 -5.57
C HIS A 152 2.60 -2.61 -6.81
N GLY A 153 3.78 -2.39 -7.37
CA GLY A 153 4.29 -3.05 -8.57
C GLY A 153 4.54 -4.54 -8.40
N GLY A 154 4.70 -5.24 -9.52
CA GLY A 154 5.11 -6.63 -9.58
C GLY A 154 6.58 -6.84 -9.24
N LEU A 155 6.98 -8.10 -9.14
CA LEU A 155 8.36 -8.49 -8.82
C LEU A 155 9.38 -7.95 -9.84
N ASP A 156 9.03 -7.97 -11.10
CA ASP A 156 9.86 -7.47 -12.21
C ASP A 156 10.21 -5.99 -12.07
N VAL A 157 9.22 -5.17 -11.69
CA VAL A 157 9.44 -3.75 -11.41
C VAL A 157 10.30 -3.56 -10.17
N MET A 158 10.03 -4.32 -9.11
CA MET A 158 10.82 -4.26 -7.87
C MET A 158 12.27 -4.67 -8.13
N GLU A 159 12.52 -5.77 -8.83
CA GLU A 159 13.88 -6.22 -9.17
C GLU A 159 14.61 -5.18 -10.02
N LYS A 160 13.95 -4.63 -11.04
CA LYS A 160 14.51 -3.55 -11.86
C LYS A 160 14.88 -2.33 -11.02
N TRP A 161 13.98 -1.89 -10.14
CA TRP A 161 14.23 -0.75 -9.25
C TRP A 161 15.39 -1.01 -8.30
N LEU A 162 15.41 -2.16 -7.65
CA LEU A 162 16.45 -2.56 -6.71
C LEU A 162 17.82 -2.73 -7.38
N SER A 163 17.85 -3.20 -8.63
CA SER A 163 19.11 -3.30 -9.38
C SER A 163 19.74 -1.94 -9.70
N LEU A 164 18.93 -0.88 -9.83
CA LEU A 164 19.39 0.47 -10.20
C LEU A 164 19.66 1.36 -8.98
N TYR A 165 18.80 1.28 -7.96
CA TYR A 165 18.82 2.20 -6.83
C TYR A 165 18.80 1.51 -5.46
N GLY A 166 18.85 0.17 -5.41
CA GLY A 166 18.72 -0.58 -4.15
C GLY A 166 19.76 -0.20 -3.09
N GLU A 167 20.99 0.13 -3.48
CA GLU A 167 22.04 0.59 -2.57
C GLU A 167 21.72 1.90 -1.84
N HIS A 168 20.82 2.70 -2.41
CA HIS A 168 20.37 3.98 -1.84
C HIS A 168 19.09 3.85 -1.02
N MET A 169 18.36 2.72 -1.13
CA MET A 169 17.09 2.47 -0.47
C MET A 169 17.31 1.76 0.85
N GLU A 170 16.89 2.37 1.93
CA GLU A 170 17.10 1.85 3.28
C GLU A 170 15.89 1.06 3.81
N PHE A 171 14.73 1.19 3.17
CA PHE A 171 13.51 0.48 3.49
C PHE A 171 12.55 0.49 2.30
N CYS A 172 11.59 -0.42 2.30
CA CYS A 172 10.54 -0.48 1.27
C CYS A 172 9.16 -0.67 1.92
N GLN A 173 8.21 0.13 1.49
CA GLN A 173 6.81 0.01 1.91
C GLN A 173 6.01 -0.76 0.87
N ILE A 174 5.48 -1.93 1.25
CA ILE A 174 4.67 -2.80 0.38
C ILE A 174 3.29 -3.07 0.97
N GLN A 175 2.32 -3.35 0.10
CA GLN A 175 1.04 -3.92 0.51
C GLN A 175 1.25 -5.35 0.96
N LEU A 176 0.88 -5.66 2.21
CA LEU A 176 1.07 -6.99 2.77
C LEU A 176 0.01 -7.31 3.83
N ASN A 177 -0.59 -8.47 3.71
CA ASN A 177 -1.53 -9.06 4.67
C ASN A 177 -1.69 -10.54 4.33
N TYR A 178 -2.42 -11.32 5.13
CA TYR A 178 -2.55 -12.75 4.90
C TYR A 178 -3.28 -13.13 3.60
N LEU A 179 -4.14 -12.24 3.05
CA LEU A 179 -4.78 -12.45 1.75
C LEU A 179 -3.79 -12.19 0.61
N ASP A 180 -3.06 -11.06 0.67
CA ASP A 180 -2.09 -10.67 -0.35
C ASP A 180 -0.80 -11.48 -0.28
N TRP A 181 -0.61 -12.27 0.78
CA TRP A 181 0.50 -13.20 0.93
C TRP A 181 0.69 -14.10 -0.29
N THR A 182 -0.44 -14.55 -0.86
CA THR A 182 -0.45 -15.35 -2.10
C THR A 182 -1.10 -14.61 -3.26
N LEU A 183 -2.12 -13.77 -3.03
CA LEU A 183 -2.88 -13.11 -4.08
C LEU A 183 -2.02 -12.10 -4.87
N GLN A 184 -1.16 -11.34 -4.19
CA GLN A 184 -0.28 -10.34 -4.79
C GLN A 184 1.21 -10.69 -4.66
N GLN A 185 1.52 -11.98 -4.58
CA GLN A 185 2.90 -12.45 -4.43
C GLN A 185 3.62 -11.81 -3.23
N GLY A 186 2.88 -11.59 -2.13
CA GLY A 186 3.43 -10.97 -0.92
C GLY A 186 4.61 -11.75 -0.36
N LYS A 187 4.53 -13.09 -0.36
CA LYS A 187 5.60 -13.99 0.07
C LYS A 187 6.89 -13.78 -0.75
N GLU A 188 6.76 -13.70 -2.06
CA GLU A 188 7.88 -13.53 -2.99
C GLU A 188 8.47 -12.12 -2.87
N LYS A 189 7.63 -11.08 -2.68
CA LYS A 189 8.09 -9.71 -2.42
C LYS A 189 8.89 -9.61 -1.12
N VAL A 190 8.42 -10.26 -0.06
CA VAL A 190 9.14 -10.36 1.21
C VAL A 190 10.49 -11.06 1.03
N ALA A 191 10.52 -12.18 0.29
CA ALA A 191 11.76 -12.90 0.01
C ALA A 191 12.75 -12.04 -0.79
N LEU A 192 12.27 -11.30 -1.79
CA LEU A 192 13.08 -10.39 -2.58
C LEU A 192 13.71 -9.28 -1.73
N LEU A 193 12.91 -8.60 -0.90
CA LEU A 193 13.41 -7.53 -0.03
C LEU A 193 14.41 -8.05 1.01
N ASN A 194 14.15 -9.20 1.61
CA ASN A 194 15.09 -9.84 2.55
C ASN A 194 16.40 -10.24 1.87
N LYS A 195 16.37 -10.72 0.62
CA LYS A 195 17.58 -11.00 -0.17
C LYS A 195 18.45 -9.75 -0.36
N HIS A 196 17.83 -8.58 -0.47
CA HIS A 196 18.52 -7.30 -0.58
C HIS A 196 18.80 -6.63 0.79
N ASN A 197 18.48 -7.28 1.91
CA ASN A 197 18.57 -6.72 3.27
C ASN A 197 17.81 -5.40 3.43
N ILE A 198 16.67 -5.26 2.77
CA ILE A 198 15.82 -4.07 2.84
C ILE A 198 14.65 -4.32 3.80
N PRO A 199 14.61 -3.64 4.94
CA PRO A 199 13.52 -3.71 5.91
C PRO A 199 12.16 -3.33 5.29
N ILE A 200 11.10 -3.96 5.78
CA ILE A 200 9.76 -3.90 5.21
C ILE A 200 8.85 -3.05 6.08
N TRP A 201 8.29 -2.00 5.48
CA TRP A 201 7.12 -1.28 5.98
C TRP A 201 5.86 -1.86 5.33
N VAL A 202 4.88 -2.20 6.14
CA VAL A 202 3.62 -2.78 5.65
C VAL A 202 2.58 -1.69 5.51
N MET A 203 1.99 -1.55 4.32
CA MET A 203 0.75 -0.82 4.09
C MET A 203 -0.40 -1.80 3.83
N GLU A 204 -1.63 -1.36 4.05
CA GLU A 204 -2.87 -2.14 3.92
C GLU A 204 -2.86 -3.48 4.73
N PRO A 205 -2.46 -3.46 5.99
CA PRO A 205 -2.35 -4.68 6.82
C PRO A 205 -3.67 -5.43 6.97
N VAL A 206 -4.79 -4.72 6.86
CA VAL A 206 -6.16 -5.27 6.88
C VAL A 206 -6.93 -4.99 5.59
N ARG A 207 -6.21 -4.70 4.50
CA ARG A 207 -6.74 -4.46 3.16
C ARG A 207 -7.92 -3.48 3.14
N GLY A 208 -7.68 -2.27 3.66
CA GLY A 208 -8.69 -1.21 3.72
C GLY A 208 -9.89 -1.54 4.58
N GLY A 209 -9.78 -2.48 5.52
CA GLY A 209 -10.86 -2.97 6.38
C GLY A 209 -11.53 -4.25 5.88
N LYS A 210 -11.21 -4.72 4.66
CA LYS A 210 -11.85 -5.93 4.10
C LYS A 210 -11.60 -7.18 4.94
N LEU A 211 -10.45 -7.26 5.60
CA LEU A 211 -10.10 -8.36 6.49
C LEU A 211 -10.69 -8.20 7.91
N CYS A 212 -11.42 -7.13 8.16
CA CYS A 212 -12.17 -6.90 9.40
C CYS A 212 -13.67 -7.20 9.26
N ASP A 213 -14.12 -7.58 8.06
CA ASP A 213 -15.51 -7.90 7.73
C ASP A 213 -15.55 -9.25 6.98
N LEU A 214 -15.11 -10.30 7.66
CA LEU A 214 -15.10 -11.66 7.14
C LEU A 214 -16.51 -12.27 7.15
N PRO A 215 -16.79 -13.27 6.28
CA PRO A 215 -17.98 -14.09 6.40
C PRO A 215 -18.15 -14.63 7.81
N ARG A 216 -19.40 -14.65 8.29
CA ARG A 216 -19.73 -14.98 9.70
C ARG A 216 -19.07 -16.28 10.18
N GLU A 217 -19.12 -17.34 9.37
CA GLU A 217 -18.52 -18.63 9.73
C GLU A 217 -17.00 -18.53 9.96
N ASP A 218 -16.28 -17.77 9.12
CA ASP A 218 -14.83 -17.61 9.25
C ASP A 218 -14.50 -16.66 10.41
N ALA A 219 -15.27 -15.58 10.60
CA ALA A 219 -15.14 -14.69 11.75
C ALA A 219 -15.32 -15.45 13.08
N GLU A 220 -16.38 -16.28 13.22
CA GLU A 220 -16.66 -17.07 14.41
C GLU A 220 -15.53 -18.05 14.73
N LYS A 221 -14.91 -18.66 13.70
CA LYS A 221 -13.73 -19.54 13.90
C LYS A 221 -12.54 -18.79 14.50
N LEU A 222 -12.21 -17.60 13.98
CA LEU A 222 -11.13 -16.79 14.51
C LEU A 222 -11.42 -16.37 15.95
N LEU A 223 -12.60 -15.82 16.21
CA LEU A 223 -13.00 -15.35 17.54
C LEU A 223 -13.11 -16.46 18.58
N SER A 224 -13.42 -17.71 18.18
CA SER A 224 -13.44 -18.84 19.11
C SER A 224 -12.05 -19.20 19.65
N LEU A 225 -11.00 -18.97 18.88
CA LEU A 225 -9.62 -19.19 19.29
C LEU A 225 -9.03 -18.03 20.08
N ARG A 226 -9.43 -16.80 19.75
CA ARG A 226 -8.96 -15.57 20.40
C ARG A 226 -10.15 -14.64 20.68
N PRO A 227 -10.98 -14.92 21.71
CA PRO A 227 -12.23 -14.17 21.95
C PRO A 227 -12.03 -12.71 22.33
N ASP A 228 -10.84 -12.36 22.82
CA ASP A 228 -10.48 -10.99 23.23
C ASP A 228 -9.81 -10.17 22.11
N GLU A 229 -9.65 -10.75 20.92
CA GLU A 229 -9.00 -10.11 19.77
C GLU A 229 -9.98 -9.89 18.61
N THR A 230 -9.92 -8.72 18.00
CA THR A 230 -10.72 -8.38 16.81
C THR A 230 -10.21 -9.08 15.55
N GLN A 231 -10.98 -9.10 14.48
CA GLN A 231 -10.51 -9.59 13.18
C GLN A 231 -9.31 -8.77 12.66
N ALA A 232 -9.26 -7.46 12.98
CA ALA A 232 -8.10 -6.63 12.67
C ALA A 232 -6.83 -7.13 13.38
N ALA A 233 -6.95 -7.49 14.65
CA ALA A 233 -5.84 -8.03 15.42
C ALA A 233 -5.23 -9.29 14.77
N TRP A 234 -6.05 -10.18 14.21
CA TRP A 234 -5.56 -11.35 13.48
C TRP A 234 -4.69 -10.97 12.27
N GLY A 235 -5.10 -9.95 11.52
CA GLY A 235 -4.30 -9.41 10.41
C GLY A 235 -2.95 -8.87 10.88
N PHE A 236 -2.93 -8.13 11.98
CA PHE A 236 -1.70 -7.60 12.57
C PHE A 236 -0.80 -8.70 13.15
N ARG A 237 -1.39 -9.68 13.85
CA ARG A 237 -0.64 -10.83 14.42
C ARG A 237 0.06 -11.66 13.34
N PHE A 238 -0.60 -11.84 12.18
CA PHE A 238 0.02 -12.50 11.04
C PHE A 238 1.30 -11.79 10.59
N LEU A 239 1.26 -10.45 10.54
CA LEU A 239 2.38 -9.63 10.06
C LEU A 239 3.53 -9.51 11.07
N GLN A 240 3.24 -9.61 12.37
CA GLN A 240 4.26 -9.50 13.42
C GLN A 240 5.35 -10.58 13.36
N ASP A 241 5.08 -11.68 12.67
CA ASP A 241 5.99 -12.81 12.54
C ASP A 241 6.52 -13.01 11.10
N VAL A 242 6.29 -12.03 10.22
CA VAL A 242 6.86 -12.05 8.87
C VAL A 242 8.29 -11.50 8.89
N PRO A 243 9.29 -12.28 8.43
CA PRO A 243 10.68 -11.85 8.45
C PRO A 243 10.91 -10.54 7.70
N GLY A 244 11.66 -9.62 8.30
CA GLY A 244 11.98 -8.32 7.70
C GLY A 244 10.93 -7.24 7.91
N VAL A 245 9.73 -7.57 8.42
CA VAL A 245 8.74 -6.56 8.78
C VAL A 245 9.22 -5.77 9.99
N THR A 246 9.37 -4.47 9.79
CA THR A 246 9.89 -3.53 10.80
C THR A 246 8.83 -2.50 11.20
N MET A 247 7.86 -2.22 10.34
CA MET A 247 6.79 -1.26 10.57
C MET A 247 5.48 -1.77 9.97
N ILE A 248 4.38 -1.61 10.70
CA ILE A 248 3.03 -1.93 10.21
C ILE A 248 2.19 -0.65 10.32
N LEU A 249 1.86 -0.07 9.16
CA LEU A 249 1.09 1.17 9.08
C LEU A 249 -0.41 0.86 9.10
N SER A 250 -1.13 1.46 10.02
CA SER A 250 -2.58 1.38 10.07
C SER A 250 -3.21 2.75 9.91
N GLY A 251 -4.18 2.87 8.98
CA GLY A 251 -5.03 4.02 8.81
C GLY A 251 -6.26 3.90 9.72
N MET A 252 -6.18 4.47 10.91
CA MET A 252 -7.25 4.48 11.90
C MET A 252 -8.13 5.71 11.69
N SER A 253 -9.44 5.52 11.57
CA SER A 253 -10.41 6.58 11.25
C SER A 253 -11.29 6.96 12.44
N ASN A 254 -11.09 6.36 13.61
CA ASN A 254 -11.80 6.68 14.85
C ASN A 254 -11.02 6.18 16.07
N MET A 255 -11.43 6.63 17.28
CA MET A 255 -10.74 6.25 18.53
C MET A 255 -10.81 4.75 18.81
N ALA A 256 -11.93 4.08 18.53
CA ALA A 256 -12.08 2.65 18.79
C ALA A 256 -11.04 1.81 18.01
N GLN A 257 -10.79 2.17 16.75
CA GLN A 257 -9.73 1.52 15.95
C GLN A 257 -8.34 1.84 16.50
N MET A 258 -8.10 3.07 16.95
CA MET A 258 -6.82 3.46 17.56
C MET A 258 -6.56 2.67 18.84
N GLU A 259 -7.54 2.58 19.72
CA GLU A 259 -7.46 1.86 21.00
C GLU A 259 -7.25 0.36 20.79
N ASP A 260 -8.00 -0.26 19.87
CA ASP A 260 -7.87 -1.68 19.54
C ASP A 260 -6.49 -2.01 18.95
N ASN A 261 -6.00 -1.18 18.02
CA ASN A 261 -4.69 -1.37 17.43
C ASN A 261 -3.56 -1.17 18.46
N VAL A 262 -3.64 -0.13 19.29
CA VAL A 262 -2.68 0.09 20.38
C VAL A 262 -2.69 -1.09 21.36
N LYS A 263 -3.87 -1.62 21.75
CA LYS A 263 -4.00 -2.82 22.56
C LYS A 263 -3.33 -4.01 21.89
N THR A 264 -3.59 -4.24 20.60
CA THR A 264 -2.99 -5.34 19.82
C THR A 264 -1.46 -5.26 19.80
N PHE A 265 -0.90 -4.07 19.60
CA PHE A 265 0.54 -3.86 19.55
C PHE A 265 1.19 -3.61 20.94
N SER A 266 0.44 -3.66 22.04
CA SER A 266 1.00 -3.55 23.38
C SER A 266 1.62 -4.86 23.87
N THR A 267 1.25 -6.00 23.27
CA THR A 267 1.66 -7.34 23.72
C THR A 267 2.12 -8.17 22.53
N GLU A 268 3.26 -8.82 22.66
CA GLU A 268 3.74 -9.81 21.70
C GLU A 268 2.92 -11.10 21.86
N LYS A 269 2.19 -11.45 20.80
CA LYS A 269 1.32 -12.62 20.78
C LYS A 269 1.17 -13.13 19.34
N PRO A 270 2.26 -13.64 18.72
CA PRO A 270 2.23 -14.11 17.34
C PRO A 270 1.21 -15.23 17.14
N LEU A 271 0.80 -15.46 15.90
CA LEU A 271 -0.06 -16.58 15.55
C LEU A 271 0.71 -17.89 15.67
N THR A 272 0.07 -18.93 16.19
CA THR A 272 0.60 -20.29 16.11
C THR A 272 0.61 -20.80 14.67
N ALA A 273 1.24 -21.94 14.41
CA ALA A 273 1.25 -22.55 13.09
C ALA A 273 -0.18 -22.90 12.62
N GLU A 274 -1.04 -23.38 13.52
CA GLU A 274 -2.43 -23.72 13.28
C GLU A 274 -3.25 -22.45 12.97
N GLU A 275 -3.05 -21.38 13.72
CA GLU A 275 -3.72 -20.10 13.51
C GLU A 275 -3.30 -19.45 12.18
N LYS A 276 -2.01 -19.54 11.82
CA LYS A 276 -1.54 -19.11 10.49
C LYS A 276 -2.18 -19.92 9.37
N ALA A 277 -2.24 -21.24 9.53
CA ALA A 277 -2.91 -22.11 8.56
C ALA A 277 -4.40 -21.75 8.41
N LEU A 278 -5.06 -21.40 9.52
CA LEU A 278 -6.47 -20.98 9.51
C LEU A 278 -6.66 -19.67 8.72
N VAL A 279 -5.91 -18.60 9.01
CA VAL A 279 -6.06 -17.33 8.26
C VAL A 279 -5.71 -17.49 6.78
N LEU A 280 -4.73 -18.32 6.43
CA LEU A 280 -4.41 -18.64 5.05
C LEU A 280 -5.53 -19.45 4.37
N SER A 281 -6.20 -20.36 5.10
CA SER A 281 -7.39 -21.06 4.60
C SER A 281 -8.57 -20.10 4.34
N VAL A 282 -8.78 -19.13 5.24
CA VAL A 282 -9.76 -18.05 5.03
C VAL A 282 -9.40 -17.24 3.79
N ALA A 283 -8.14 -16.89 3.63
CA ALA A 283 -7.65 -16.18 2.44
C ALA A 283 -7.93 -16.96 1.15
N GLU A 284 -7.69 -18.27 1.14
CA GLU A 284 -7.97 -19.11 -0.05
C GLU A 284 -9.46 -19.13 -0.41
N LYS A 285 -10.37 -19.18 0.58
CA LYS A 285 -11.81 -19.08 0.33
C LYS A 285 -12.19 -17.70 -0.24
N MET A 286 -11.57 -16.64 0.26
CA MET A 286 -11.82 -15.28 -0.22
C MET A 286 -11.39 -15.09 -1.69
N LYS A 287 -10.44 -15.86 -2.16
CA LYS A 287 -10.03 -15.86 -3.56
C LYS A 287 -11.06 -16.55 -4.46
N ALA A 288 -12.37 -16.31 -4.33
CA ALA A 288 -13.45 -16.87 -5.16
C ALA A 288 -13.08 -16.80 -6.66
N SER A 289 -12.45 -17.84 -7.19
CA SER A 289 -11.43 -17.64 -8.21
C SER A 289 -11.76 -18.40 -9.48
N VAL A 290 -11.47 -17.72 -10.55
CA VAL A 290 -11.13 -18.42 -11.78
C VAL A 290 -9.91 -19.31 -11.47
N PRO A 291 -9.98 -20.65 -11.61
CA PRO A 291 -8.93 -21.56 -11.14
C PRO A 291 -7.73 -21.61 -12.11
N CYS A 292 -7.20 -20.44 -12.45
CA CYS A 292 -6.06 -20.32 -13.37
C CYS A 292 -4.77 -20.73 -12.67
N THR A 293 -4.09 -21.75 -13.24
CA THR A 293 -2.78 -22.23 -12.75
C THR A 293 -1.58 -21.53 -13.39
N ALA A 294 -1.82 -20.50 -14.20
CA ALA A 294 -0.81 -19.76 -14.95
C ALA A 294 0.09 -20.64 -15.86
N CYS A 295 -0.42 -21.76 -16.35
CA CYS A 295 0.31 -22.68 -17.25
C CYS A 295 0.62 -22.09 -18.64
N ARG A 296 0.01 -20.97 -19.03
CA ARG A 296 0.21 -20.18 -20.25
C ARG A 296 -0.22 -20.83 -21.57
N TYR A 297 -0.77 -22.03 -21.60
CA TYR A 297 -1.25 -22.66 -22.86
C TYR A 297 -2.27 -21.81 -23.62
N CYS A 298 -2.97 -20.91 -22.93
CA CYS A 298 -3.93 -19.98 -23.51
C CYS A 298 -3.29 -18.79 -24.22
N THR A 299 -2.01 -18.47 -23.96
CA THR A 299 -1.33 -17.30 -24.54
C THR A 299 -0.78 -17.57 -25.92
N ASP A 300 -0.25 -18.78 -26.17
CA ASP A 300 0.50 -19.13 -27.38
C ASP A 300 -0.32 -19.06 -28.68
N GLY A 301 -1.65 -19.15 -28.59
CA GLY A 301 -2.56 -19.05 -29.75
C GLY A 301 -3.52 -17.86 -29.65
N CYS A 302 -3.27 -16.91 -28.81
CA CYS A 302 -4.13 -15.72 -28.70
C CYS A 302 -3.80 -14.71 -29.83
N PRO A 303 -4.73 -14.49 -30.81
CA PRO A 303 -4.46 -13.60 -31.93
C PRO A 303 -4.34 -12.12 -31.49
N MET A 304 -4.77 -11.81 -30.27
CA MET A 304 -4.68 -10.48 -29.68
C MET A 304 -3.51 -10.35 -28.70
N GLU A 305 -2.68 -11.36 -28.56
CA GLU A 305 -1.50 -11.37 -27.68
C GLU A 305 -1.79 -10.97 -26.22
N LEU A 306 -2.97 -11.39 -25.72
CA LEU A 306 -3.40 -11.07 -24.36
C LEU A 306 -2.59 -11.85 -23.33
N GLU A 307 -2.10 -11.16 -22.30
CA GLU A 307 -1.50 -11.75 -21.11
C GLU A 307 -2.58 -12.36 -20.19
N ILE A 308 -3.26 -13.39 -20.72
CA ILE A 308 -4.46 -14.01 -20.13
C ILE A 308 -4.26 -14.42 -18.66
N PRO A 309 -3.19 -15.11 -18.24
CA PRO A 309 -3.03 -15.49 -16.84
C PRO A 309 -2.95 -14.27 -15.90
N LYS A 310 -2.28 -13.19 -16.34
CA LYS A 310 -2.17 -11.94 -15.58
C LYS A 310 -3.55 -11.27 -15.46
N LEU A 311 -4.32 -11.23 -16.53
CA LEU A 311 -5.70 -10.69 -16.52
C LEU A 311 -6.64 -11.49 -15.61
N LEU A 312 -6.56 -12.83 -15.64
CA LEU A 312 -7.36 -13.68 -14.75
C LEU A 312 -6.97 -13.54 -13.28
N SER A 313 -5.69 -13.33 -13.00
CA SER A 313 -5.22 -13.00 -11.64
C SER A 313 -5.80 -11.67 -11.15
N ILE A 314 -5.79 -10.64 -12.01
CA ILE A 314 -6.40 -9.34 -11.69
C ILE A 314 -7.92 -9.47 -11.50
N LEU A 315 -8.61 -10.28 -12.31
CA LEU A 315 -10.04 -10.55 -12.11
C LEU A 315 -10.32 -11.13 -10.72
N ASN A 316 -9.54 -12.12 -10.31
CA ASN A 316 -9.69 -12.71 -8.99
C ASN A 316 -9.49 -11.69 -7.87
N GLU A 317 -8.52 -10.78 -8.02
CA GLU A 317 -8.31 -9.69 -7.07
C GLU A 317 -9.49 -8.71 -7.04
N VAL A 318 -9.97 -8.28 -8.20
CA VAL A 318 -11.08 -7.31 -8.33
C VAL A 318 -12.39 -7.88 -7.81
N ARG A 319 -12.63 -9.18 -7.97
CA ARG A 319 -13.80 -9.88 -7.39
C ARG A 319 -13.82 -9.80 -5.87
N ILE A 320 -12.64 -9.89 -5.24
CA ILE A 320 -12.51 -9.83 -3.78
C ILE A 320 -12.63 -8.38 -3.29
N ALA A 321 -11.88 -7.48 -3.91
CA ALA A 321 -11.86 -6.06 -3.54
C ALA A 321 -11.49 -5.21 -4.76
N PRO A 322 -12.47 -4.55 -5.40
CA PRO A 322 -12.19 -3.59 -6.46
C PRO A 322 -11.20 -2.54 -5.98
N SER A 323 -10.12 -2.34 -6.73
CA SER A 323 -9.08 -1.36 -6.39
C SER A 323 -8.63 -0.58 -7.61
N VAL A 324 -8.32 0.70 -7.40
CA VAL A 324 -7.73 1.56 -8.44
C VAL A 324 -6.40 1.00 -8.92
N ASN A 325 -5.61 0.40 -8.03
CA ASN A 325 -4.34 -0.22 -8.39
C ASN A 325 -4.50 -1.39 -9.38
N ALA A 326 -5.58 -2.17 -9.27
CA ALA A 326 -5.89 -3.21 -10.25
C ALA A 326 -6.19 -2.59 -11.63
N GLY A 327 -6.97 -1.51 -11.67
CA GLY A 327 -7.23 -0.73 -12.88
C GLY A 327 -5.94 -0.20 -13.52
N MET A 328 -5.08 0.42 -12.71
CA MET A 328 -3.80 0.97 -13.16
C MET A 328 -2.89 -0.10 -13.78
N ARG A 329 -2.84 -1.30 -13.20
CA ARG A 329 -2.05 -2.42 -13.77
C ARG A 329 -2.58 -2.87 -15.13
N VAL A 330 -3.91 -2.87 -15.33
CA VAL A 330 -4.51 -3.19 -16.64
C VAL A 330 -4.27 -2.05 -17.62
N GLU A 331 -4.38 -0.79 -17.20
CA GLU A 331 -4.07 0.38 -18.04
C GLU A 331 -2.62 0.35 -18.56
N ALA A 332 -1.69 -0.15 -17.76
CA ALA A 332 -0.27 -0.30 -18.12
C ALA A 332 0.00 -1.42 -19.13
N MET A 333 -0.93 -2.37 -19.31
CA MET A 333 -0.75 -3.47 -20.25
C MET A 333 -0.93 -2.99 -21.69
N GLU A 334 -0.13 -3.54 -22.62
CA GLU A 334 -0.25 -3.25 -24.04
C GLU A 334 -1.63 -3.68 -24.58
N ARG A 335 -2.09 -4.86 -24.17
CA ARG A 335 -3.40 -5.41 -24.51
C ARG A 335 -4.31 -5.52 -23.30
N LYS A 336 -5.53 -5.10 -23.44
CA LYS A 336 -6.53 -4.98 -22.37
C LYS A 336 -7.64 -6.05 -22.48
N PRO A 337 -8.41 -6.34 -21.45
CA PRO A 337 -9.50 -7.31 -21.50
C PRO A 337 -10.49 -7.05 -22.67
N LYS A 338 -10.80 -5.77 -22.95
CA LYS A 338 -11.70 -5.35 -24.03
C LYS A 338 -11.20 -5.70 -25.44
N ASP A 339 -9.89 -5.94 -25.61
CA ASP A 339 -9.32 -6.31 -26.91
C ASP A 339 -9.60 -7.77 -27.25
N CYS A 340 -10.24 -8.53 -26.35
CA CYS A 340 -10.63 -9.91 -26.59
C CYS A 340 -11.71 -10.03 -27.65
N ILE A 341 -11.40 -10.68 -28.78
CA ILE A 341 -12.33 -10.92 -29.87
C ILE A 341 -13.25 -12.14 -29.67
N SER A 342 -13.22 -12.76 -28.50
CA SER A 342 -14.05 -13.94 -28.15
C SER A 342 -13.92 -15.11 -29.09
N CYS A 343 -12.75 -15.42 -29.60
CA CYS A 343 -12.51 -16.56 -30.50
C CYS A 343 -12.49 -17.93 -29.80
N TYR A 344 -12.48 -17.96 -28.45
CA TYR A 344 -12.48 -19.15 -27.59
C TYR A 344 -11.32 -20.14 -27.81
N HIS A 345 -10.28 -19.78 -28.56
CA HIS A 345 -9.10 -20.64 -28.71
C HIS A 345 -8.46 -20.93 -27.34
N CYS A 346 -8.26 -19.89 -26.53
CA CYS A 346 -7.70 -19.98 -25.19
C CYS A 346 -8.50 -20.90 -24.24
N SER A 347 -9.82 -20.86 -24.30
CA SER A 347 -10.68 -21.73 -23.46
C SER A 347 -10.56 -23.20 -23.84
N ARG A 348 -10.46 -23.51 -25.17
CA ARG A 348 -10.22 -24.87 -25.64
C ARG A 348 -8.88 -25.44 -25.22
N MET A 349 -7.86 -24.58 -25.09
CA MET A 349 -6.52 -24.97 -24.65
C MET A 349 -6.37 -25.00 -23.13
N CYS A 350 -7.36 -24.52 -22.38
CA CYS A 350 -7.25 -24.40 -20.94
C CYS A 350 -7.47 -25.74 -20.23
N PRO A 351 -6.45 -26.30 -19.51
CA PRO A 351 -6.63 -27.56 -18.76
C PRO A 351 -7.63 -27.43 -17.60
N GLN A 352 -7.95 -26.21 -17.17
CA GLN A 352 -8.91 -25.92 -16.11
C GLN A 352 -10.31 -25.62 -16.63
N HIS A 353 -10.53 -25.74 -17.94
CA HIS A 353 -11.84 -25.52 -18.62
C HIS A 353 -12.44 -24.13 -18.31
N ILE A 354 -11.60 -23.10 -18.16
CA ILE A 354 -12.05 -21.73 -17.87
C ILE A 354 -12.72 -21.14 -19.13
N ASP A 355 -13.91 -20.55 -18.99
CA ASP A 355 -14.44 -19.63 -19.99
C ASP A 355 -13.72 -18.30 -19.96
N ILE A 356 -12.56 -18.26 -20.63
CA ILE A 356 -11.66 -17.11 -20.59
C ILE A 356 -12.32 -15.87 -21.20
N PRO A 357 -12.98 -15.89 -22.36
CA PRO A 357 -13.66 -14.70 -22.88
C PRO A 357 -14.73 -14.15 -21.95
N ALA A 358 -15.50 -14.99 -21.26
CA ALA A 358 -16.48 -14.54 -20.27
C ALA A 358 -15.78 -13.87 -19.07
N ALA A 359 -14.69 -14.48 -18.57
CA ALA A 359 -13.89 -13.92 -17.48
C ALA A 359 -13.27 -12.56 -17.85
N LEU A 360 -12.77 -12.39 -19.07
CA LEU A 360 -12.22 -11.12 -19.55
C LEU A 360 -13.29 -10.03 -19.70
N ARG A 361 -14.49 -10.37 -20.20
CA ARG A 361 -15.62 -9.42 -20.24
C ARG A 361 -16.06 -9.00 -18.84
N GLU A 362 -16.09 -9.94 -17.89
CA GLU A 362 -16.39 -9.63 -16.50
C GLU A 362 -15.36 -8.66 -15.90
N LEU A 363 -14.07 -8.91 -16.14
CA LEU A 363 -13.00 -8.02 -15.68
C LEU A 363 -13.17 -6.61 -16.25
N ASP A 364 -13.42 -6.49 -17.56
CA ASP A 364 -13.64 -5.20 -18.22
C ASP A 364 -14.84 -4.45 -17.61
N GLY A 365 -15.95 -5.15 -17.39
CA GLY A 365 -17.14 -4.59 -16.75
C GLY A 365 -16.95 -4.18 -15.29
N LEU A 366 -16.12 -4.90 -14.53
CA LEU A 366 -15.78 -4.54 -13.15
C LEU A 366 -14.83 -3.33 -13.11
N LEU A 367 -13.83 -3.29 -13.98
CA LEU A 367 -12.91 -2.16 -14.09
C LEU A 367 -13.61 -0.88 -14.53
N GLY A 368 -14.60 -0.98 -15.44
CA GLY A 368 -15.40 0.17 -15.86
C GLY A 368 -16.21 0.86 -14.74
N LYS A 369 -16.37 0.19 -13.58
CA LYS A 369 -17.02 0.76 -12.39
C LYS A 369 -16.02 1.42 -11.43
N ILE A 370 -14.73 1.29 -11.67
CA ILE A 370 -13.66 1.86 -10.85
C ILE A 370 -13.18 3.14 -11.55
N PRO A 371 -13.12 4.29 -10.86
CA PRO A 371 -12.59 5.51 -11.46
C PRO A 371 -11.15 5.28 -11.96
N SER A 372 -10.81 5.82 -13.12
CA SER A 372 -9.44 5.78 -13.62
C SER A 372 -8.51 6.59 -12.72
N TRP A 373 -7.22 6.21 -12.68
CA TRP A 373 -6.25 7.01 -11.92
C TRP A 373 -6.15 8.45 -12.45
N ALA A 374 -6.30 8.65 -13.76
CA ALA A 374 -6.31 9.97 -14.36
C ALA A 374 -7.49 10.83 -13.87
N ASP A 375 -8.68 10.24 -13.71
CA ASP A 375 -9.84 10.93 -13.15
C ASP A 375 -9.64 11.29 -11.70
N ILE A 376 -9.11 10.36 -10.90
CA ILE A 376 -8.80 10.58 -9.48
C ILE A 376 -7.73 11.67 -9.33
N SER A 377 -6.67 11.63 -10.14
CA SER A 377 -5.61 12.65 -10.12
C SER A 377 -6.16 14.02 -10.45
N ARG A 378 -7.00 14.12 -11.47
CA ARG A 378 -7.66 15.38 -11.87
C ARG A 378 -8.57 15.91 -10.77
N GLN A 379 -9.43 15.06 -10.18
CA GLN A 379 -10.30 15.46 -9.06
C GLN A 379 -9.50 15.98 -7.88
N ARG A 380 -8.42 15.28 -7.51
CA ARG A 380 -7.53 15.68 -6.41
C ARG A 380 -6.81 17.01 -6.70
N GLU A 381 -6.39 17.22 -7.94
CA GLU A 381 -5.77 18.50 -8.34
C GLU A 381 -6.77 19.65 -8.26
N GLU A 382 -8.01 19.44 -8.71
CA GLU A 382 -9.07 20.44 -8.60
C GLU A 382 -9.46 20.73 -7.13
N GLU A 383 -9.54 19.70 -6.29
CA GLU A 383 -9.80 19.85 -4.85
C GLU A 383 -8.64 20.60 -4.18
N TYR A 384 -7.40 20.27 -4.53
CA TYR A 384 -6.23 21.00 -4.04
C TYR A 384 -6.23 22.47 -4.44
N LYS A 385 -6.52 22.80 -5.71
CA LYS A 385 -6.65 24.18 -6.17
C LYS A 385 -7.74 24.94 -5.43
N ARG A 386 -8.88 24.31 -5.15
CA ARG A 386 -9.96 24.91 -4.32
C ARG A 386 -9.51 25.18 -2.89
N SER A 387 -8.81 24.24 -2.27
CA SER A 387 -8.31 24.39 -0.89
C SER A 387 -7.24 25.48 -0.72
N LEU A 388 -6.60 25.91 -1.82
CA LEU A 388 -5.64 27.03 -1.82
C LEU A 388 -6.33 28.39 -1.99
N ALA A 389 -7.58 28.40 -2.48
CA ALA A 389 -8.36 29.62 -2.72
C ALA A 389 -9.27 30.00 -1.53
N GLU A 390 -9.47 29.08 -0.58
CA GLU A 390 -10.10 29.27 0.74
C GLU A 390 -9.03 29.58 1.81
#